data_becd4a911abfb6fbb2dcc6bba1ed9148
#
_entry.id   becd4a911abfb6fbb2dcc6bba1ed9148
#
_cell.length_a   1.000
_cell.length_b   1.000
_cell.length_c   1.000
_cell.angle_alpha   90.00
_cell.angle_beta   90.00
_cell.angle_gamma   90.00
#
_symmetry.space_group_name_H-M   'P 1'
#
loop_
_entity.id
_entity.type
_entity.pdbx_description
1 polymer ?
#
loop_
_entity_poly.entity_id
_entity_poly.type
_entity_poly.pdbx_seq_one_letter_code
_entity_poly.pdbx_strand_id
1 'polypeptide(L)'
;CTGKTVLTRALAENFDAPFSTESARDFVSELGRAVQFSDVEPIARRQIEIEDALLGDGSRLYIFDTDLFSTLIYSRLYFGRCPGWIEPLCRARRADLYLLCGIDLPWVKDDFQRGRSTPMERQHAHSLFASVLNENGCSVRAVSELNDNRLQCAISAIETWLSNRTAAVDRTSESS
;
A
#
# COMPACT_ATOMS: atom_id res chain seq x y z
N CYS A 1 -0.87 -12.96 -5.84
CA CYS A 1 0.33 -12.25 -5.43
C CYS A 1 0.67 -11.19 -6.48
N THR A 2 0.91 -9.95 -6.08
CA THR A 2 1.24 -8.83 -7.00
C THR A 2 2.71 -8.42 -6.92
N GLY A 3 3.53 -9.19 -6.19
CA GLY A 3 4.97 -8.90 -6.03
C GLY A 3 5.28 -7.66 -5.17
N LYS A 4 4.32 -7.12 -4.42
CA LYS A 4 4.51 -5.93 -3.59
C LYS A 4 5.73 -6.00 -2.68
N THR A 5 5.82 -7.01 -1.85
CA THR A 5 6.90 -7.16 -0.86
C THR A 5 8.30 -7.20 -1.48
N VAL A 6 8.43 -7.85 -2.64
CA VAL A 6 9.70 -7.87 -3.40
C VAL A 6 10.02 -6.49 -3.92
N LEU A 7 9.03 -5.81 -4.50
CA LEU A 7 9.17 -4.44 -5.01
C LEU A 7 9.51 -3.45 -3.88
N THR A 8 8.83 -3.54 -2.73
CA THR A 8 9.09 -2.71 -1.55
C THR A 8 10.54 -2.78 -1.10
N ARG A 9 11.10 -4.01 -0.98
CA ARG A 9 12.50 -4.20 -0.60
C ARG A 9 13.47 -3.63 -1.63
N ALA A 10 13.23 -3.91 -2.91
CA ALA A 10 14.10 -3.39 -3.99
C ALA A 10 14.08 -1.86 -4.07
N LEU A 11 12.92 -1.23 -3.84
CA LEU A 11 12.81 0.23 -3.77
C LEU A 11 13.51 0.79 -2.52
N ALA A 12 13.37 0.13 -1.38
CA ALA A 12 14.06 0.52 -0.15
C ALA A 12 15.58 0.51 -0.31
N GLU A 13 16.11 -0.56 -0.93
CA GLU A 13 17.55 -0.66 -1.27
C GLU A 13 17.98 0.42 -2.26
N ASN A 14 17.18 0.68 -3.31
CA ASN A 14 17.54 1.67 -4.34
C ASN A 14 17.59 3.10 -3.80
N PHE A 15 16.70 3.46 -2.87
CA PHE A 15 16.59 4.81 -2.32
C PHE A 15 17.26 4.97 -0.94
N ASP A 16 17.89 3.92 -0.41
CA ASP A 16 18.43 3.88 0.96
C ASP A 16 17.38 4.37 1.99
N ALA A 17 16.16 3.82 1.87
CA ALA A 17 15.00 4.27 2.62
C ALA A 17 14.49 3.19 3.60
N PRO A 18 14.09 3.56 4.81
CA PRO A 18 13.43 2.63 5.72
C PRO A 18 12.10 2.15 5.11
N PHE A 19 11.76 0.89 5.42
CA PHE A 19 10.55 0.28 4.89
C PHE A 19 9.83 -0.60 5.91
N SER A 20 8.52 -0.74 5.75
CA SER A 20 7.71 -1.71 6.48
C SER A 20 7.42 -2.94 5.65
N THR A 21 7.29 -4.08 6.32
CA THR A 21 6.74 -5.31 5.75
C THR A 21 5.22 -5.38 5.91
N GLU A 22 4.57 -6.33 5.24
CA GLU A 22 3.12 -6.54 5.33
C GLU A 22 2.72 -7.09 6.71
N SER A 23 2.38 -6.20 7.64
CA SER A 23 2.01 -6.53 9.03
C SER A 23 0.74 -7.38 9.16
N ALA A 24 -0.23 -7.17 8.25
CA ALA A 24 -1.47 -7.92 8.24
C ALA A 24 -1.23 -9.42 7.97
N ARG A 25 -0.25 -9.78 7.16
CA ARG A 25 0.10 -11.17 6.87
C ARG A 25 0.66 -11.88 8.10
N ASP A 26 1.55 -11.21 8.83
CA ASP A 26 2.15 -11.75 10.04
C ASP A 26 1.06 -12.00 11.09
N PHE A 27 0.18 -11.02 11.31
CA PHE A 27 -0.96 -11.16 12.23
C PHE A 27 -1.89 -12.32 11.83
N VAL A 28 -2.24 -12.43 10.54
CA VAL A 28 -3.11 -13.52 10.04
C VAL A 28 -2.45 -14.88 10.21
N SER A 29 -1.13 -14.97 10.00
CA SER A 29 -0.36 -16.18 10.25
C SER A 29 -0.37 -16.58 11.72
N GLU A 30 -0.23 -15.61 12.62
CA GLU A 30 -0.28 -15.83 14.08
C GLU A 30 -1.68 -16.32 14.55
N LEU A 31 -2.77 -15.90 13.89
CA LEU A 31 -4.13 -16.34 14.24
C LEU A 31 -4.36 -17.84 14.03
N GLY A 32 -3.67 -18.49 13.09
CA GLY A 32 -3.86 -19.90 12.74
C GLY A 32 -5.28 -20.29 12.31
N ARG A 33 -6.13 -19.31 12.00
CA ARG A 33 -7.52 -19.43 11.54
C ARG A 33 -7.87 -18.37 10.50
N ALA A 34 -9.02 -18.55 9.89
CA ALA A 34 -9.55 -17.53 8.98
C ALA A 34 -9.86 -16.22 9.73
N VAL A 35 -9.53 -15.09 9.11
CA VAL A 35 -9.83 -13.74 9.60
C VAL A 35 -11.34 -13.55 9.74
N GLN A 36 -11.76 -12.95 10.84
CA GLN A 36 -13.12 -12.54 11.14
C GLN A 36 -13.24 -11.01 11.19
N PHE A 37 -14.45 -10.49 11.16
CA PHE A 37 -14.66 -9.03 11.23
C PHE A 37 -14.10 -8.41 12.52
N SER A 38 -14.15 -9.15 13.65
CA SER A 38 -13.55 -8.73 14.93
C SER A 38 -12.03 -8.55 14.89
N ASP A 39 -11.35 -9.15 13.91
CA ASP A 39 -9.90 -9.04 13.78
C ASP A 39 -9.47 -7.77 13.01
N VAL A 40 -10.42 -7.11 12.33
CA VAL A 40 -10.11 -5.91 11.52
C VAL A 40 -9.54 -4.78 12.37
N GLU A 41 -10.11 -4.54 13.54
CA GLU A 41 -9.62 -3.48 14.44
C GLU A 41 -8.23 -3.78 15.00
N PRO A 42 -7.91 -4.97 15.55
CA PRO A 42 -6.54 -5.33 15.93
C PRO A 42 -5.53 -5.20 14.78
N ILE A 43 -5.88 -5.65 13.56
CA ILE A 43 -5.02 -5.51 12.37
C ILE A 43 -4.76 -4.03 12.07
N ALA A 44 -5.79 -3.19 12.08
CA ALA A 44 -5.66 -1.77 11.84
C ALA A 44 -4.76 -1.08 12.86
N ARG A 45 -4.91 -1.39 14.15
CA ARG A 45 -4.08 -0.82 15.22
C ARG A 45 -2.61 -1.22 15.09
N ARG A 46 -2.35 -2.51 14.82
CA ARG A 46 -0.98 -2.98 14.57
C ARG A 46 -0.34 -2.32 13.35
N GLN A 47 -1.11 -2.09 12.28
CA GLN A 47 -0.63 -1.37 11.10
C GLN A 47 -0.21 0.06 11.46
N ILE A 48 -1.02 0.78 12.25
CA ILE A 48 -0.72 2.14 12.70
C ILE A 48 0.55 2.17 13.56
N GLU A 49 0.71 1.25 14.49
CA GLU A 49 1.90 1.15 15.35
C GLU A 49 3.19 0.95 14.53
N ILE A 50 3.15 0.12 13.49
CA ILE A 50 4.29 -0.11 12.60
C ILE A 50 4.60 1.13 11.76
N GLU A 51 3.58 1.79 11.23
CA GLU A 51 3.75 3.05 10.49
C GLU A 51 4.35 4.13 11.38
N ASP A 52 3.83 4.32 12.59
CA ASP A 52 4.31 5.33 13.53
C ASP A 52 5.75 5.06 13.98
N ALA A 53 6.10 3.81 14.24
CA ALA A 53 7.46 3.41 14.59
C ALA A 53 8.45 3.69 13.45
N LEU A 54 8.04 3.46 12.20
CA LEU A 54 8.89 3.72 11.05
C LEU A 54 9.10 5.21 10.82
N LEU A 55 8.04 6.02 10.93
CA LEU A 55 8.09 7.47 10.71
C LEU A 55 8.93 8.23 11.75
N GLY A 56 9.27 7.59 12.86
CA GLY A 56 10.02 8.20 13.97
C GLY A 56 11.54 8.35 13.73
N ASP A 57 12.10 7.80 12.65
CA ASP A 57 13.55 7.82 12.42
C ASP A 57 14.08 9.11 11.75
N GLY A 58 13.18 9.98 11.27
CA GLY A 58 13.54 11.28 10.65
C GLY A 58 14.02 11.19 9.20
N SER A 59 13.86 10.06 8.53
CA SER A 59 14.18 9.90 7.11
C SER A 59 13.30 10.77 6.20
N ARG A 60 13.81 11.07 5.00
CA ARG A 60 13.09 11.92 4.03
C ARG A 60 12.09 11.12 3.16
N LEU A 61 12.32 9.83 3.04
CA LEU A 61 11.49 8.91 2.26
C LEU A 61 11.26 7.64 3.09
N TYR A 62 10.03 7.17 3.10
CA TYR A 62 9.62 5.92 3.72
C TYR A 62 8.85 5.09 2.70
N ILE A 63 9.04 3.77 2.73
CA ILE A 63 8.36 2.84 1.82
C ILE A 63 7.56 1.84 2.62
N PHE A 64 6.25 1.81 2.37
CA PHE A 64 5.32 0.88 3.02
C PHE A 64 4.86 -0.19 2.04
N ASP A 65 4.94 -1.48 2.40
CA ASP A 65 4.37 -2.57 1.59
C ASP A 65 2.83 -2.44 1.52
N THR A 66 2.22 -2.13 2.65
CA THR A 66 0.79 -1.83 2.81
C THR A 66 0.61 -0.74 3.85
N ASP A 67 -0.56 -0.11 3.81
CA ASP A 67 -0.99 0.88 4.79
C ASP A 67 -2.41 0.61 5.29
N LEU A 68 -2.95 1.54 6.07
CA LEU A 68 -4.29 1.42 6.65
C LEU A 68 -5.41 1.33 5.58
N PHE A 69 -5.22 1.88 4.37
CA PHE A 69 -6.15 1.69 3.25
C PHE A 69 -6.29 0.23 2.84
N SER A 70 -5.21 -0.55 2.93
CA SER A 70 -5.28 -1.99 2.67
C SER A 70 -6.23 -2.69 3.63
N THR A 71 -6.19 -2.35 4.91
CA THR A 71 -7.13 -2.88 5.92
C THR A 71 -8.57 -2.46 5.62
N LEU A 72 -8.82 -1.20 5.29
CA LEU A 72 -10.13 -0.69 4.87
C LEU A 72 -10.69 -1.47 3.68
N ILE A 73 -9.89 -1.62 2.63
CA ILE A 73 -10.30 -2.25 1.37
C ILE A 73 -10.59 -3.73 1.56
N TYR A 74 -9.70 -4.46 2.27
CA TYR A 74 -9.92 -5.88 2.56
C TYR A 74 -11.10 -6.12 3.50
N SER A 75 -11.32 -5.25 4.48
CA SER A 75 -12.51 -5.34 5.33
C SER A 75 -13.80 -5.21 4.53
N ARG A 76 -13.86 -4.26 3.60
CA ARG A 76 -14.99 -4.11 2.68
C ARG A 76 -15.14 -5.29 1.73
N LEU A 77 -14.03 -5.80 1.19
CA LEU A 77 -14.02 -6.94 0.26
C LEU A 77 -14.53 -8.23 0.91
N TYR A 78 -14.11 -8.50 2.16
CA TYR A 78 -14.41 -9.78 2.83
C TYR A 78 -15.69 -9.74 3.65
N PHE A 79 -16.04 -8.59 4.21
CA PHE A 79 -17.16 -8.46 5.15
C PHE A 79 -18.24 -7.49 4.70
N GLY A 80 -18.08 -6.81 3.56
CA GLY A 80 -19.00 -5.79 3.07
C GLY A 80 -19.05 -4.52 3.92
N ARG A 81 -18.21 -4.40 4.96
CA ARG A 81 -18.18 -3.29 5.92
C ARG A 81 -16.81 -3.09 6.54
N CYS A 82 -16.59 -1.95 7.17
CA CYS A 82 -15.37 -1.62 7.92
C CYS A 82 -15.74 -0.84 9.19
N PRO A 83 -14.98 -0.94 10.29
CA PRO A 83 -15.16 -0.07 11.45
C PRO A 83 -15.10 1.41 11.07
N GLY A 84 -16.07 2.21 11.54
CA GLY A 84 -16.29 3.58 11.06
C GLY A 84 -15.14 4.56 11.31
N TRP A 85 -14.25 4.27 12.26
CA TRP A 85 -13.10 5.12 12.57
C TRP A 85 -11.92 4.94 11.59
N ILE A 86 -11.86 3.82 10.85
CA ILE A 86 -10.71 3.50 9.99
C ILE A 86 -10.65 4.44 8.77
N GLU A 87 -11.76 4.66 8.08
CA GLU A 87 -11.75 5.47 6.85
C GLU A 87 -11.35 6.94 7.07
N PRO A 88 -11.86 7.67 8.07
CA PRO A 88 -11.36 9.00 8.39
C PRO A 88 -9.86 9.01 8.69
N LEU A 89 -9.37 7.98 9.39
CA LEU A 89 -7.97 7.87 9.73
C LEU A 89 -7.09 7.54 8.52
N CYS A 90 -7.57 6.71 7.57
CA CYS A 90 -6.88 6.51 6.28
C CYS A 90 -6.62 7.84 5.57
N ARG A 91 -7.63 8.73 5.53
CA ARG A 91 -7.50 10.05 4.90
C ARG A 91 -6.49 10.94 5.60
N ALA A 92 -6.48 10.92 6.93
CA ALA A 92 -5.55 11.72 7.73
C ALA A 92 -4.09 11.23 7.62
N ARG A 93 -3.90 9.92 7.40
CA ARG A 93 -2.58 9.26 7.36
C ARG A 93 -2.13 8.86 5.95
N ARG A 94 -2.85 9.32 4.91
CA ARG A 94 -2.53 8.92 3.53
C ARG A 94 -1.09 9.23 3.16
N ALA A 95 -0.44 8.30 2.47
CA ALA A 95 0.87 8.51 1.89
C ALA A 95 0.82 9.55 0.77
N ASP A 96 1.94 10.17 0.50
CA ASP A 96 2.07 11.16 -0.56
C ASP A 96 1.96 10.56 -1.96
N LEU A 97 2.36 9.28 -2.12
CA LEU A 97 2.31 8.53 -3.38
C LEU A 97 1.94 7.07 -3.13
N TYR A 98 1.03 6.55 -3.93
CA TYR A 98 0.64 5.14 -3.97
C TYR A 98 1.11 4.50 -5.27
N LEU A 99 1.85 3.41 -5.16
CA LEU A 99 2.22 2.58 -6.30
C LEU A 99 1.26 1.39 -6.38
N LEU A 100 0.29 1.46 -7.27
CA LEU A 100 -0.69 0.39 -7.45
C LEU A 100 -0.12 -0.69 -8.37
N CYS A 101 0.30 -1.80 -7.77
CA CYS A 101 0.86 -2.93 -8.50
C CYS A 101 -0.18 -3.63 -9.37
N GLY A 102 0.13 -3.82 -10.65
CA GLY A 102 -0.69 -4.57 -11.59
C GLY A 102 -0.83 -6.05 -11.22
N ILE A 103 -1.79 -6.71 -11.85
CA ILE A 103 -2.10 -8.14 -11.67
C ILE A 103 -1.52 -9.01 -12.80
N ASP A 104 -0.54 -8.48 -13.49
CA ASP A 104 0.17 -9.06 -14.64
C ASP A 104 1.17 -10.17 -14.27
N LEU A 105 1.56 -10.26 -13.00
CA LEU A 105 2.40 -11.35 -12.51
C LEU A 105 1.65 -12.69 -12.46
N PRO A 106 2.33 -13.82 -12.76
CA PRO A 106 1.78 -15.15 -12.57
C PRO A 106 1.23 -15.31 -11.15
N TRP A 107 0.02 -15.86 -11.05
CA TRP A 107 -0.59 -16.07 -9.76
C TRP A 107 0.04 -17.27 -9.05
N VAL A 108 0.50 -17.03 -7.82
CA VAL A 108 0.90 -18.08 -6.89
C VAL A 108 -0.19 -18.19 -5.83
N LYS A 109 -0.69 -19.40 -5.62
CA LYS A 109 -1.71 -19.66 -4.60
C LYS A 109 -1.17 -19.27 -3.22
N ASP A 110 -1.94 -18.48 -2.52
CA ASP A 110 -1.65 -18.06 -1.15
C ASP A 110 -2.87 -18.44 -0.30
N ASP A 111 -2.72 -19.41 0.58
CA ASP A 111 -3.81 -19.99 1.36
C ASP A 111 -4.45 -18.99 2.34
N PHE A 112 -3.78 -17.87 2.61
CA PHE A 112 -4.28 -16.79 3.45
C PHE A 112 -5.13 -15.76 2.70
N GLN A 113 -5.19 -15.82 1.36
CA GLN A 113 -5.87 -14.83 0.52
C GLN A 113 -7.23 -15.34 0.01
N ARG A 114 -8.30 -15.06 0.74
CA ARG A 114 -9.67 -15.28 0.27
C ARG A 114 -10.02 -14.30 -0.85
N GLY A 115 -10.94 -14.73 -1.76
CA GLY A 115 -11.53 -13.84 -2.78
C GLY A 115 -10.53 -13.33 -3.83
N ARG A 116 -9.42 -14.07 -4.06
CA ARG A 116 -8.43 -13.77 -5.11
C ARG A 116 -7.91 -15.03 -5.80
N SER A 117 -8.74 -16.08 -5.81
CA SER A 117 -8.39 -17.39 -6.37
C SER A 117 -8.58 -17.43 -7.88
N THR A 118 -9.40 -16.56 -8.43
CA THR A 118 -9.70 -16.49 -9.86
C THR A 118 -9.19 -15.18 -10.47
N PRO A 119 -8.93 -15.14 -11.79
CA PRO A 119 -8.60 -13.90 -12.49
C PRO A 119 -9.63 -12.78 -12.28
N MET A 120 -10.91 -13.14 -12.25
CA MET A 120 -12.01 -12.18 -12.07
C MET A 120 -12.01 -11.58 -10.65
N GLU A 121 -11.80 -12.39 -9.62
CA GLU A 121 -11.67 -11.90 -8.24
C GLU A 121 -10.44 -11.00 -8.06
N ARG A 122 -9.33 -11.33 -8.71
CA ARG A 122 -8.12 -10.48 -8.70
C ARG A 122 -8.38 -9.14 -9.37
N GLN A 123 -9.06 -9.15 -10.53
CA GLN A 123 -9.44 -7.93 -11.24
C GLN A 123 -10.39 -7.08 -10.39
N HIS A 124 -11.39 -7.70 -9.75
CA HIS A 124 -12.31 -7.00 -8.87
C HIS A 124 -11.58 -6.34 -7.69
N ALA A 125 -10.71 -7.09 -7.00
CA ALA A 125 -9.90 -6.54 -5.90
C ALA A 125 -9.03 -5.38 -6.38
N HIS A 126 -8.33 -5.50 -7.51
CA HIS A 126 -7.49 -4.44 -8.07
C HIS A 126 -8.31 -3.19 -8.40
N SER A 127 -9.48 -3.36 -9.03
CA SER A 127 -10.39 -2.24 -9.33
C SER A 127 -10.90 -1.56 -8.06
N LEU A 128 -11.18 -2.32 -7.01
CA LEU A 128 -11.62 -1.78 -5.72
C LEU A 128 -10.49 -0.94 -5.06
N PHE A 129 -9.23 -1.40 -5.12
CA PHE A 129 -8.09 -0.62 -4.66
C PHE A 129 -7.98 0.71 -5.43
N ALA A 130 -8.04 0.67 -6.76
CA ALA A 130 -7.98 1.87 -7.59
C ALA A 130 -9.10 2.85 -7.26
N SER A 131 -10.34 2.37 -7.14
CA SER A 131 -11.52 3.18 -6.83
C SER A 131 -11.39 3.86 -5.46
N VAL A 132 -11.14 3.07 -4.41
CA VAL A 132 -11.06 3.60 -3.04
C VAL A 132 -9.92 4.61 -2.88
N LEU A 133 -8.75 4.35 -3.45
CA LEU A 133 -7.63 5.30 -3.38
C LEU A 133 -7.97 6.61 -4.10
N ASN A 134 -8.55 6.53 -5.30
CA ASN A 134 -8.96 7.72 -6.08
C ASN A 134 -10.06 8.52 -5.37
N GLU A 135 -11.09 7.86 -4.84
CA GLU A 135 -12.19 8.48 -4.10
C GLU A 135 -11.72 9.22 -2.84
N ASN A 136 -10.60 8.77 -2.26
CA ASN A 136 -9.98 9.40 -1.10
C ASN A 136 -8.89 10.44 -1.46
N GLY A 137 -8.75 10.79 -2.74
CA GLY A 137 -7.83 11.83 -3.21
C GLY A 137 -6.36 11.45 -3.10
N CYS A 138 -6.05 10.14 -3.15
CA CYS A 138 -4.67 9.65 -3.13
C CYS A 138 -4.00 9.88 -4.48
N SER A 139 -2.71 10.25 -4.47
CA SER A 139 -1.88 10.28 -5.68
C SER A 139 -1.48 8.86 -6.04
N VAL A 140 -2.04 8.31 -7.12
CA VAL A 140 -1.83 6.91 -7.52
C VAL A 140 -1.04 6.83 -8.81
N ARG A 141 -0.06 5.92 -8.88
CA ARG A 141 0.65 5.53 -10.09
C ARG A 141 0.54 4.02 -10.25
N ALA A 142 0.13 3.59 -11.43
CA ALA A 142 0.11 2.17 -11.78
C ALA A 142 1.55 1.70 -12.03
N VAL A 143 1.88 0.54 -11.48
CA VAL A 143 3.15 -0.17 -11.71
C VAL A 143 2.80 -1.52 -12.28
N SER A 144 3.10 -1.70 -13.56
CA SER A 144 2.90 -2.93 -14.32
C SER A 144 4.27 -3.40 -14.85
N GLU A 145 4.24 -4.46 -15.65
CA GLU A 145 5.40 -5.11 -16.26
C GLU A 145 6.04 -6.19 -15.38
N LEU A 146 6.97 -6.94 -15.97
CA LEU A 146 7.62 -8.08 -15.35
C LEU A 146 9.08 -7.77 -15.00
N ASN A 147 9.60 -8.41 -13.96
CA ASN A 147 11.00 -8.40 -13.57
C ASN A 147 11.57 -6.97 -13.36
N ASP A 148 12.74 -6.70 -13.89
CA ASP A 148 13.48 -5.44 -13.71
C ASP A 148 12.73 -4.22 -14.24
N ASN A 149 11.93 -4.36 -15.29
CA ASN A 149 11.09 -3.28 -15.83
C ASN A 149 10.10 -2.76 -14.82
N ARG A 150 9.54 -3.65 -13.97
CA ARG A 150 8.62 -3.25 -12.89
C ARG A 150 9.30 -2.37 -11.85
N LEU A 151 10.52 -2.71 -11.46
CA LEU A 151 11.33 -1.92 -10.55
C LEU A 151 11.65 -0.55 -11.17
N GLN A 152 12.09 -0.52 -12.43
CA GLN A 152 12.40 0.73 -13.13
C GLN A 152 11.17 1.64 -13.30
N CYS A 153 10.01 1.06 -13.59
CA CYS A 153 8.74 1.78 -13.64
C CYS A 153 8.42 2.45 -12.29
N ALA A 154 8.59 1.71 -11.19
CA ALA A 154 8.34 2.21 -9.85
C ALA A 154 9.37 3.30 -9.43
N ILE A 155 10.66 3.12 -9.73
CA ILE A 155 11.72 4.11 -9.49
C ILE A 155 11.38 5.41 -10.23
N SER A 156 11.11 5.33 -11.54
CA SER A 156 10.78 6.50 -12.35
C SER A 156 9.54 7.24 -11.84
N ALA A 157 8.55 6.52 -11.33
CA ALA A 157 7.35 7.12 -10.73
C ALA A 157 7.68 7.92 -9.47
N ILE A 158 8.55 7.39 -8.60
CA ILE A 158 9.01 8.06 -7.37
C ILE A 158 9.87 9.27 -7.71
N GLU A 159 10.84 9.14 -8.59
CA GLU A 159 11.74 10.24 -9.00
C GLU A 159 10.96 11.39 -9.63
N THR A 160 10.01 11.09 -10.52
CA THR A 160 9.13 12.09 -11.12
C THR A 160 8.31 12.82 -10.05
N TRP A 161 7.79 12.09 -9.08
CA TRP A 161 7.02 12.67 -7.99
C TRP A 161 7.90 13.56 -7.09
N LEU A 162 9.11 13.12 -6.71
CA LEU A 162 10.07 13.89 -5.93
C LEU A 162 10.48 15.19 -6.65
N SER A 163 10.80 15.12 -7.94
CA SER A 163 11.18 16.27 -8.76
C SER A 163 10.07 17.32 -8.83
N ASN A 164 8.82 16.89 -8.97
CA ASN A 164 7.68 17.80 -9.01
C ASN A 164 7.44 18.51 -7.66
N ARG A 165 7.71 17.85 -6.54
CA ARG A 165 7.61 18.48 -5.21
C ARG A 165 8.69 19.54 -4.99
N THR A 166 9.93 19.26 -5.36
CA THR A 166 11.03 20.22 -5.25
C THR A 166 10.71 21.48 -6.07
N ALA A 167 10.29 21.33 -7.32
CA ALA A 167 9.89 22.45 -8.17
C ALA A 167 8.66 23.23 -7.67
N ALA A 168 7.81 22.63 -6.85
CA ALA A 168 6.67 23.32 -6.26
C ALA A 168 7.09 24.16 -5.04
N VAL A 169 8.04 23.67 -4.23
CA VAL A 169 8.59 24.38 -3.06
C VAL A 169 9.39 25.62 -3.50
N ASP A 170 10.21 25.50 -4.55
CA ASP A 170 11.01 26.61 -5.06
C ASP A 170 10.13 27.76 -5.56
N ARG A 171 9.01 27.46 -6.23
CA ARG A 171 8.06 28.48 -6.71
C ARG A 171 7.32 29.23 -5.60
N THR A 172 7.10 28.58 -4.45
CA THR A 172 6.46 29.25 -3.30
C THR A 172 7.41 30.11 -2.52
N SER A 173 8.71 29.80 -2.52
CA SER A 173 9.76 30.62 -1.88
C SER A 173 10.13 31.89 -2.66
N GLU A 174 9.93 31.92 -3.98
CA GLU A 174 10.18 33.11 -4.82
C GLU A 174 9.02 34.13 -4.80
N SER A 175 7.86 33.74 -4.24
CA SER A 175 6.64 34.58 -4.22
C SER A 175 6.36 35.21 -2.84
N SER A 176 7.27 35.06 -1.88
CA SER A 176 7.21 35.62 -0.51
C SER A 176 8.29 36.64 -0.29
#